data_7f6e2d761dbfa2fc8bea86f74aad234e
#
_entry.id   7f6e2d761dbfa2fc8bea86f74aad234e
#
_cell.length_a   1.000
_cell.length_b   1.000
_cell.length_c   1.000
_cell.angle_alpha   90.00
_cell.angle_beta   90.00
_cell.angle_gamma   90.00
#
_symmetry.space_group_name_H-M   'P 1'
#
loop_
_entity.id
_entity.type
_entity.pdbx_description
1 polymer ?
#
loop_
_entity_poly.entity_id
_entity_poly.type
_entity_poly.pdbx_seq_one_letter_code
_entity_poly.pdbx_strand_id
1 'polypeptide(L)'
;VQPLVKVEEVVLPELHAGGRTPIGKSIEDVIELIEDKSIVPDRAYTPIIILISDGIPTDITQEMYEKMPLNKAQYLEWEPIKKLHNSERSKKCMRLSLGIGKDADFEMLKAFINKDNVPVIKAEEVPTIAKFFEWVTMSVSQRSVSANPNQFEDIPFDDLFPDDALVL
;
A
#
# COMPACT_ATOMS: atom_id res chain seq x y z
N VAL A 1 -0.24 5.75 15.57
CA VAL A 1 0.30 6.16 14.26
C VAL A 1 1.55 7.00 14.50
N GLN A 2 2.64 6.67 13.83
CA GLN A 2 3.89 7.45 13.89
C GLN A 2 3.72 8.69 13.01
N PRO A 3 3.97 9.92 13.53
CA PRO A 3 3.95 11.11 12.70
C PRO A 3 5.11 11.11 11.69
N LEU A 4 5.01 11.94 10.65
CA LEU A 4 6.12 12.16 9.73
C LEU A 4 7.25 12.88 10.46
N VAL A 5 8.40 12.24 10.55
CA VAL A 5 9.62 12.75 11.18
C VAL A 5 10.82 12.47 10.29
N LYS A 6 11.96 13.13 10.56
CA LYS A 6 13.20 12.77 9.89
C LYS A 6 13.63 11.35 10.25
N VAL A 7 14.35 10.69 9.35
CA VAL A 7 14.74 9.29 9.55
C VAL A 7 15.57 9.09 10.82
N GLU A 8 16.39 10.06 11.18
CA GLU A 8 17.21 10.04 12.41
C GLU A 8 16.37 10.17 13.69
N GLU A 9 15.14 10.64 13.57
CA GLU A 9 14.20 10.87 14.70
C GLU A 9 13.16 9.75 14.81
N VAL A 10 13.22 8.75 13.92
CA VAL A 10 12.28 7.63 13.94
C VAL A 10 12.51 6.79 15.18
N VAL A 11 11.49 6.65 16.00
CA VAL A 11 11.46 5.70 17.12
C VAL A 11 10.46 4.61 16.76
N LEU A 12 10.97 3.40 16.55
CA LEU A 12 10.11 2.25 16.27
C LEU A 12 9.43 1.82 17.56
N PRO A 13 8.09 1.90 17.66
CA PRO A 13 7.37 1.38 18.81
C PRO A 13 7.44 -0.15 18.84
N GLU A 14 7.29 -0.73 20.00
CA GLU A 14 7.06 -2.16 20.10
C GLU A 14 5.72 -2.50 19.45
N LEU A 15 5.75 -3.41 18.47
CA LEU A 15 4.56 -3.82 17.74
C LEU A 15 3.90 -5.01 18.44
N HIS A 16 2.65 -4.86 18.81
CA HIS A 16 1.83 -5.94 19.37
C HIS A 16 0.85 -6.42 18.31
N ALA A 17 0.94 -7.70 17.96
CA ALA A 17 -0.01 -8.33 17.07
C ALA A 17 -1.32 -8.66 17.82
N GLY A 18 -2.46 -8.33 17.22
CA GLY A 18 -3.79 -8.66 17.76
C GLY A 18 -4.87 -7.66 17.39
N GLY A 19 -6.11 -8.06 17.57
CA GLY A 19 -7.27 -7.21 17.32
C GLY A 19 -7.88 -7.36 15.94
N ARG A 20 -8.51 -6.28 15.46
CA ARG A 20 -9.16 -6.22 14.14
C ARG A 20 -8.21 -5.67 13.11
N THR A 21 -8.54 -5.88 11.82
CA THR A 21 -7.79 -5.37 10.67
C THR A 21 -8.59 -4.26 9.98
N PRO A 22 -8.65 -3.03 10.54
CA PRO A 22 -9.48 -1.93 10.01
C PRO A 22 -8.77 -1.23 8.85
N ILE A 23 -8.64 -1.92 7.72
CA ILE A 23 -7.92 -1.42 6.52
C ILE A 23 -8.59 -0.17 5.97
N GLY A 24 -9.92 -0.12 5.92
CA GLY A 24 -10.65 1.04 5.43
C GLY A 24 -10.35 2.30 6.23
N LYS A 25 -10.39 2.19 7.56
CA LYS A 25 -10.02 3.31 8.43
C LYS A 25 -8.56 3.74 8.24
N SER A 26 -7.65 2.78 8.11
CA SER A 26 -6.24 3.09 7.87
C SER A 26 -6.01 3.81 6.54
N ILE A 27 -6.75 3.44 5.49
CA ILE A 27 -6.73 4.13 4.19
C ILE A 27 -7.26 5.56 4.33
N GLU A 28 -8.36 5.76 5.04
CA GLU A 28 -8.93 7.10 5.27
C GLU A 28 -7.95 8.00 6.04
N ASP A 29 -7.31 7.49 7.09
CA ASP A 29 -6.29 8.23 7.87
C ASP A 29 -5.10 8.65 6.98
N VAL A 30 -4.66 7.77 6.09
CA VAL A 30 -3.59 8.08 5.12
C VAL A 30 -4.03 9.14 4.11
N ILE A 31 -5.26 9.08 3.61
CA ILE A 31 -5.83 10.10 2.72
C ILE A 31 -5.82 11.45 3.43
N GLU A 32 -6.35 11.54 4.65
CA GLU A 32 -6.39 12.79 5.42
C GLU A 32 -4.99 13.37 5.59
N LEU A 33 -3.99 12.54 5.92
CA LEU A 33 -2.59 12.95 6.06
C LEU A 33 -2.02 13.51 4.75
N ILE A 34 -2.29 12.87 3.60
CA ILE A 34 -1.75 13.26 2.28
C ILE A 34 -2.42 14.52 1.76
N GLU A 35 -3.72 14.67 1.99
CA GLU A 35 -4.48 15.85 1.55
C GLU A 35 -4.17 17.09 2.40
N ASP A 36 -3.64 16.93 3.62
CA ASP A 36 -3.25 18.04 4.48
C ASP A 36 -1.92 18.67 4.00
N LYS A 37 -2.03 19.87 3.43
CA LYS A 37 -0.88 20.64 2.92
C LYS A 37 0.10 21.12 4.00
N SER A 38 -0.32 21.13 5.25
CA SER A 38 0.56 21.46 6.38
C SER A 38 1.50 20.30 6.72
N ILE A 39 1.08 19.06 6.42
CA ILE A 39 1.86 17.83 6.64
C ILE A 39 2.65 17.46 5.38
N VAL A 40 1.97 17.44 4.21
CA VAL A 40 2.58 17.16 2.91
C VAL A 40 2.46 18.39 2.03
N PRO A 41 3.48 19.29 2.00
CA PRO A 41 3.45 20.52 1.22
C PRO A 41 3.30 20.28 -0.29
N ASP A 42 2.77 21.26 -1.03
CA ASP A 42 2.56 21.15 -2.49
C ASP A 42 3.87 20.90 -3.28
N ARG A 43 5.03 21.27 -2.70
CA ARG A 43 6.36 21.05 -3.29
C ARG A 43 7.02 19.73 -2.86
N ALA A 44 6.36 18.93 -2.03
CA ALA A 44 6.87 17.63 -1.65
C ALA A 44 6.84 16.66 -2.84
N TYR A 45 7.70 15.64 -2.79
CA TYR A 45 7.58 14.51 -3.70
C TYR A 45 6.23 13.81 -3.48
N THR A 46 5.66 13.32 -4.56
CA THR A 46 4.42 12.53 -4.47
C THR A 46 4.66 11.32 -3.55
N PRO A 47 3.85 11.12 -2.50
CA PRO A 47 4.06 10.02 -1.57
C PRO A 47 3.97 8.64 -2.22
N ILE A 48 4.63 7.66 -1.61
CA ILE A 48 4.45 6.24 -1.88
C ILE A 48 3.63 5.67 -0.72
N ILE A 49 2.53 5.02 -1.01
CA ILE A 49 1.69 4.36 -0.02
C ILE A 49 1.94 2.86 -0.12
N ILE A 50 2.30 2.23 0.98
CA ILE A 50 2.55 0.80 1.05
C ILE A 50 1.54 0.18 2.00
N LEU A 51 0.76 -0.77 1.49
CA LEU A 51 -0.19 -1.55 2.29
C LEU A 51 0.34 -2.97 2.48
N ILE A 52 0.51 -3.34 3.73
CA ILE A 52 0.94 -4.69 4.12
C ILE A 52 -0.20 -5.31 4.94
N SER A 53 -0.67 -6.47 4.52
CA SER A 53 -1.76 -7.16 5.22
C SER A 53 -1.59 -8.68 5.15
N ASP A 54 -1.98 -9.34 6.22
CA ASP A 54 -2.03 -10.79 6.35
C ASP A 54 -3.47 -11.34 6.38
N GLY A 55 -4.47 -10.48 6.19
CA GLY A 55 -5.86 -10.90 6.33
C GLY A 55 -6.87 -10.05 5.56
N ILE A 56 -8.12 -10.32 5.85
CA ILE A 56 -9.30 -9.68 5.26
C ILE A 56 -9.62 -8.39 6.05
N PRO A 57 -10.06 -7.29 5.38
CA PRO A 57 -10.55 -6.11 6.07
C PRO A 57 -11.72 -6.45 7.01
N THR A 58 -11.68 -5.94 8.23
CA THR A 58 -12.74 -6.20 9.22
C THR A 58 -13.75 -5.05 9.34
N ASP A 59 -13.55 -3.97 8.62
CA ASP A 59 -14.37 -2.76 8.61
C ASP A 59 -15.10 -2.54 7.28
N ILE A 60 -15.29 -3.60 6.50
CA ILE A 60 -16.18 -3.61 5.33
C ILE A 60 -17.63 -3.50 5.77
N THR A 61 -18.50 -3.05 4.86
CA THR A 61 -19.94 -2.97 5.15
C THR A 61 -20.56 -4.36 5.32
N GLN A 62 -21.69 -4.43 6.04
CA GLN A 62 -22.41 -5.68 6.22
C GLN A 62 -22.80 -6.30 4.87
N GLU A 63 -23.23 -5.47 3.91
CA GLU A 63 -23.58 -5.92 2.55
C GLU A 63 -22.39 -6.55 1.82
N MET A 64 -21.19 -5.99 1.96
CA MET A 64 -19.97 -6.55 1.38
C MET A 64 -19.60 -7.87 2.06
N TYR A 65 -19.71 -7.91 3.38
CA TYR A 65 -19.41 -9.12 4.15
C TYR A 65 -20.28 -10.32 3.73
N GLU A 66 -21.58 -10.08 3.48
CA GLU A 66 -22.54 -11.10 3.03
C GLU A 66 -22.23 -11.63 1.61
N LYS A 67 -21.47 -10.87 0.81
CA LYS A 67 -21.06 -11.23 -0.55
C LYS A 67 -19.66 -11.83 -0.63
N MET A 68 -19.00 -12.06 0.49
CA MET A 68 -17.63 -12.64 0.50
C MET A 68 -17.58 -14.04 -0.15
N PRO A 69 -16.50 -14.39 -0.85
CA PRO A 69 -15.32 -13.57 -1.16
C PRO A 69 -15.61 -12.51 -2.23
N LEU A 70 -15.05 -11.32 -2.05
CA LEU A 70 -15.20 -10.22 -3.00
C LEU A 70 -14.07 -10.25 -4.06
N ASN A 71 -14.36 -9.72 -5.25
CA ASN A 71 -13.37 -9.50 -6.29
C ASN A 71 -12.86 -8.04 -6.31
N LYS A 72 -11.81 -7.77 -7.09
CA LYS A 72 -11.21 -6.43 -7.28
C LYS A 72 -12.28 -5.37 -7.61
N ALA A 73 -13.22 -5.67 -8.53
CA ALA A 73 -14.22 -4.70 -8.96
C ALA A 73 -15.18 -4.30 -7.81
N GLN A 74 -15.53 -5.24 -6.95
CA GLN A 74 -16.37 -4.96 -5.78
C GLN A 74 -15.62 -4.14 -4.74
N TYR A 75 -14.32 -4.40 -4.53
CA TYR A 75 -13.49 -3.58 -3.65
C TYR A 75 -13.27 -2.15 -4.19
N LEU A 76 -13.25 -1.95 -5.51
CA LEU A 76 -13.17 -0.61 -6.10
C LEU A 76 -14.40 0.27 -5.80
N GLU A 77 -15.53 -0.34 -5.47
CA GLU A 77 -16.73 0.36 -5.00
C GLU A 77 -16.74 0.61 -3.49
N TRP A 78 -15.84 0.00 -2.73
CA TRP A 78 -15.71 0.24 -1.29
C TRP A 78 -15.22 1.67 -1.03
N GLU A 79 -15.94 2.39 -0.17
CA GLU A 79 -15.76 3.84 0.01
C GLU A 79 -14.32 4.28 0.32
N PRO A 80 -13.54 3.62 1.21
CA PRO A 80 -12.15 4.00 1.43
C PRO A 80 -11.27 3.86 0.18
N ILE A 81 -11.44 2.78 -0.58
CA ILE A 81 -10.71 2.55 -1.84
C ILE A 81 -11.11 3.58 -2.90
N LYS A 82 -12.42 3.85 -3.01
CA LYS A 82 -12.96 4.84 -3.93
C LYS A 82 -12.45 6.25 -3.63
N LYS A 83 -12.40 6.66 -2.35
CA LYS A 83 -11.79 7.91 -1.91
C LYS A 83 -10.31 7.98 -2.27
N LEU A 84 -9.54 6.91 -2.00
CA LEU A 84 -8.12 6.84 -2.30
C LEU A 84 -7.83 7.15 -3.78
N HIS A 85 -8.65 6.60 -4.68
CA HIS A 85 -8.47 6.75 -6.12
C HIS A 85 -9.02 8.06 -6.70
N ASN A 86 -9.85 8.79 -5.96
CA ASN A 86 -10.50 10.02 -6.45
C ASN A 86 -10.03 11.29 -5.74
N SER A 87 -9.43 11.23 -4.55
CA SER A 87 -8.93 12.40 -3.84
C SER A 87 -7.82 13.10 -4.62
N GLU A 88 -7.71 14.42 -4.45
CA GLU A 88 -6.91 15.29 -5.33
C GLU A 88 -5.44 14.88 -5.41
N ARG A 89 -4.85 14.53 -4.27
CA ARG A 89 -3.43 14.20 -4.12
C ARG A 89 -3.19 12.70 -4.01
N SER A 90 -4.01 11.99 -3.23
CA SER A 90 -3.86 10.56 -3.00
C SER A 90 -3.95 9.74 -4.29
N LYS A 91 -4.79 10.15 -5.26
CA LYS A 91 -4.87 9.49 -6.58
C LYS A 91 -3.57 9.49 -7.37
N LYS A 92 -2.68 10.45 -7.11
CA LYS A 92 -1.38 10.59 -7.78
C LYS A 92 -0.30 9.74 -7.11
N CYS A 93 -0.53 9.26 -5.89
CA CYS A 93 0.43 8.48 -5.14
C CYS A 93 0.73 7.15 -5.82
N MET A 94 1.99 6.73 -5.75
CA MET A 94 2.34 5.35 -6.03
C MET A 94 1.78 4.46 -4.92
N ARG A 95 1.21 3.34 -5.30
CA ARG A 95 0.68 2.35 -4.36
C ARG A 95 1.37 1.01 -4.60
N LEU A 96 1.84 0.42 -3.52
CA LEU A 96 2.48 -0.89 -3.48
C LEU A 96 1.78 -1.72 -2.42
N SER A 97 1.72 -3.02 -2.58
CA SER A 97 1.17 -3.89 -1.55
C SER A 97 1.91 -5.21 -1.42
N LEU A 98 1.91 -5.69 -0.18
CA LEU A 98 2.45 -6.97 0.23
C LEU A 98 1.37 -7.77 0.95
N GLY A 99 0.99 -8.90 0.41
CA GLY A 99 0.13 -9.87 1.08
C GLY A 99 0.97 -10.93 1.78
N ILE A 100 0.77 -11.11 3.09
CA ILE A 100 1.53 -12.07 3.90
C ILE A 100 0.67 -13.30 4.19
N GLY A 101 1.18 -14.46 3.80
CA GLY A 101 0.50 -15.73 4.05
C GLY A 101 -0.69 -15.98 3.11
N LYS A 102 -1.46 -17.02 3.46
CA LYS A 102 -2.56 -17.53 2.61
C LYS A 102 -3.88 -16.81 2.84
N ASP A 103 -4.00 -16.15 3.98
CA ASP A 103 -5.25 -15.49 4.41
C ASP A 103 -5.32 -14.03 3.97
N ALA A 104 -4.27 -13.51 3.34
CA ALA A 104 -4.25 -12.17 2.76
C ALA A 104 -5.28 -12.06 1.63
N ASP A 105 -6.05 -10.97 1.62
CA ASP A 105 -7.04 -10.71 0.58
C ASP A 105 -6.39 -10.02 -0.62
N PHE A 106 -5.94 -10.83 -1.59
CA PHE A 106 -5.25 -10.33 -2.77
C PHE A 106 -6.15 -9.49 -3.68
N GLU A 107 -7.44 -9.76 -3.73
CA GLU A 107 -8.37 -8.95 -4.52
C GLU A 107 -8.52 -7.53 -3.96
N MET A 108 -8.54 -7.41 -2.63
CA MET A 108 -8.51 -6.12 -1.96
C MET A 108 -7.18 -5.39 -2.21
N LEU A 109 -6.05 -6.08 -2.10
CA LEU A 109 -4.73 -5.52 -2.35
C LEU A 109 -4.56 -5.06 -3.81
N LYS A 110 -5.09 -5.80 -4.79
CA LYS A 110 -5.18 -5.38 -6.20
C LYS A 110 -6.05 -4.13 -6.37
N ALA A 111 -7.18 -4.06 -5.69
CA ALA A 111 -8.05 -2.89 -5.72
C ALA A 111 -7.37 -1.66 -5.11
N PHE A 112 -6.59 -1.83 -4.06
CA PHE A 112 -5.79 -0.76 -3.47
C PHE A 112 -4.76 -0.20 -4.46
N ILE A 113 -4.01 -1.04 -5.17
CA ILE A 113 -3.04 -0.62 -6.19
C ILE A 113 -3.76 0.01 -7.39
N ASN A 114 -4.72 -0.69 -7.95
CA ASN A 114 -5.49 -0.36 -9.14
C ASN A 114 -4.63 0.09 -10.34
N LYS A 115 -3.59 -0.69 -10.62
CA LYS A 115 -2.73 -0.56 -11.80
C LYS A 115 -2.39 -1.95 -12.31
N ASP A 116 -2.55 -2.18 -13.62
CA ASP A 116 -2.40 -3.51 -14.22
C ASP A 116 -0.94 -3.96 -14.32
N ASN A 117 0.01 -3.02 -14.37
CA ASN A 117 1.45 -3.29 -14.45
C ASN A 117 2.16 -3.29 -13.09
N VAL A 118 1.43 -3.21 -11.99
CA VAL A 118 1.99 -3.25 -10.63
C VAL A 118 1.38 -4.43 -9.89
N PRO A 119 2.13 -5.52 -9.70
CA PRO A 119 1.63 -6.69 -8.99
C PRO A 119 1.51 -6.44 -7.49
N VAL A 120 0.66 -7.23 -6.84
CA VAL A 120 0.72 -7.46 -5.40
C VAL A 120 1.84 -8.45 -5.15
N ILE A 121 2.75 -8.16 -4.25
CA ILE A 121 3.77 -9.12 -3.84
C ILE A 121 3.18 -10.07 -2.80
N LYS A 122 3.26 -11.36 -3.07
CA LYS A 122 2.85 -12.43 -2.16
C LYS A 122 4.08 -12.93 -1.40
N ALA A 123 4.02 -12.90 -0.09
CA ALA A 123 5.07 -13.42 0.78
C ALA A 123 4.53 -14.55 1.66
N GLU A 124 4.98 -15.75 1.44
CA GLU A 124 4.72 -16.90 2.32
C GLU A 124 5.87 -17.13 3.32
N GLU A 125 7.03 -16.51 3.06
CA GLU A 125 8.24 -16.69 3.85
C GLU A 125 8.92 -15.36 4.18
N VAL A 126 9.63 -15.31 5.29
CA VAL A 126 10.38 -14.12 5.76
C VAL A 126 11.37 -13.57 4.74
N PRO A 127 12.12 -14.37 3.96
CA PRO A 127 13.03 -13.85 2.95
C PRO A 127 12.36 -12.98 1.89
N THR A 128 11.13 -13.31 1.47
CA THR A 128 10.35 -12.52 0.49
C THR A 128 9.96 -11.17 1.09
N ILE A 129 9.59 -11.14 2.37
CA ILE A 129 9.30 -9.88 3.10
C ILE A 129 10.56 -9.00 3.13
N ALA A 130 11.71 -9.56 3.47
CA ALA A 130 12.98 -8.83 3.52
C ALA A 130 13.33 -8.24 2.14
N LYS A 131 13.23 -9.03 1.07
CA LYS A 131 13.43 -8.57 -0.31
C LYS A 131 12.49 -7.43 -0.70
N PHE A 132 11.23 -7.50 -0.29
CA PHE A 132 10.27 -6.42 -0.54
C PHE A 132 10.74 -5.10 0.07
N PHE A 133 11.19 -5.10 1.32
CA PHE A 133 11.68 -3.90 1.97
C PHE A 133 13.01 -3.40 1.38
N GLU A 134 13.92 -4.29 0.99
CA GLU A 134 15.14 -3.92 0.26
C GLU A 134 14.79 -3.22 -1.06
N TRP A 135 13.89 -3.80 -1.84
CA TRP A 135 13.42 -3.24 -3.10
C TRP A 135 12.75 -1.88 -2.91
N VAL A 136 11.86 -1.73 -1.92
CA VAL A 136 11.25 -0.44 -1.59
C VAL A 136 12.30 0.60 -1.24
N THR A 137 13.29 0.23 -0.41
CA THR A 137 14.37 1.13 0.01
C THR A 137 15.21 1.58 -1.17
N MET A 138 15.58 0.66 -2.07
CA MET A 138 16.31 0.98 -3.30
C MET A 138 15.50 1.91 -4.21
N SER A 139 14.22 1.63 -4.41
CA SER A 139 13.31 2.42 -5.25
C SER A 139 13.15 3.84 -4.73
N VAL A 140 12.96 4.01 -3.42
CA VAL A 140 12.88 5.34 -2.78
C VAL A 140 14.20 6.08 -2.90
N SER A 141 15.33 5.41 -2.69
CA SER A 141 16.66 6.00 -2.77
C SER A 141 16.99 6.47 -4.20
N GLN A 142 16.74 5.65 -5.21
CA GLN A 142 16.92 6.01 -6.62
C GLN A 142 16.04 7.20 -7.01
N ARG A 143 14.78 7.18 -6.57
CA ARG A 143 13.85 8.27 -6.80
C ARG A 143 14.33 9.59 -6.21
N SER A 144 14.92 9.58 -5.02
CA SER A 144 15.38 10.79 -4.32
C SER A 144 16.50 11.51 -5.06
N VAL A 145 17.27 10.81 -5.90
CA VAL A 145 18.37 11.37 -6.71
C VAL A 145 18.00 11.54 -8.19
N SER A 146 16.78 11.14 -8.59
CA SER A 146 16.31 11.28 -9.97
C SER A 146 16.05 12.72 -10.33
N ALA A 147 16.31 13.08 -11.59
CA ALA A 147 15.94 14.38 -12.16
C ALA A 147 14.41 14.59 -12.21
N ASN A 148 13.63 13.51 -12.24
CA ASN A 148 12.17 13.51 -12.26
C ASN A 148 11.59 12.61 -11.17
N PRO A 149 11.67 12.99 -9.89
CA PRO A 149 11.31 12.11 -8.77
C PRO A 149 9.82 11.76 -8.69
N ASN A 150 8.96 12.42 -9.47
CA ASN A 150 7.52 12.13 -9.56
C ASN A 150 7.16 11.28 -10.79
N GLN A 151 8.11 10.95 -11.65
CA GLN A 151 7.95 9.94 -12.68
C GLN A 151 8.42 8.60 -12.11
N PHE A 152 7.49 7.64 -12.07
CA PHE A 152 7.83 6.26 -11.72
C PHE A 152 8.26 5.57 -13.00
N GLU A 153 9.57 5.34 -13.14
CA GLU A 153 10.07 4.40 -14.14
C GLU A 153 9.55 3.01 -13.79
N ASP A 154 9.32 2.20 -14.80
CA ASP A 154 8.90 0.81 -14.62
C ASP A 154 9.97 0.09 -13.79
N ILE A 155 9.61 -0.24 -12.56
CA ILE A 155 10.52 -0.95 -11.67
C ILE A 155 10.38 -2.42 -12.03
N PRO A 156 11.46 -3.09 -12.45
CA PRO A 156 11.40 -4.48 -12.84
C PRO A 156 11.12 -5.34 -11.60
N PHE A 157 9.89 -5.82 -11.47
CA PHE A 157 9.51 -6.77 -10.43
C PHE A 157 10.03 -8.17 -10.75
N ASP A 158 10.03 -8.53 -12.05
CA ASP A 158 10.32 -9.86 -12.57
C ASP A 158 11.74 -10.33 -12.27
N ASP A 159 12.71 -9.39 -12.19
CA ASP A 159 14.10 -9.72 -11.87
C ASP A 159 14.34 -9.94 -10.36
N LEU A 160 13.42 -9.51 -9.51
CA LEU A 160 13.60 -9.49 -8.06
C LEU A 160 12.76 -10.51 -7.32
N PHE A 161 11.58 -10.81 -7.85
CA PHE A 161 10.65 -11.74 -7.22
C PHE A 161 10.38 -12.91 -8.16
N PRO A 162 10.23 -14.12 -7.65
CA PRO A 162 9.82 -15.25 -8.45
C PRO A 162 8.37 -15.07 -8.95
N ASP A 163 8.04 -15.64 -10.09
CA ASP A 163 6.73 -15.48 -10.74
C ASP A 163 5.55 -15.84 -9.84
N ASP A 164 5.71 -16.82 -8.96
CA ASP A 164 4.69 -17.25 -7.99
C ASP A 164 4.47 -16.28 -6.82
N ALA A 165 5.38 -15.31 -6.65
CA ALA A 165 5.23 -14.21 -5.69
C ALA A 165 4.55 -12.96 -6.31
N LEU A 166 4.30 -12.95 -7.63
CA LEU A 166 3.68 -11.82 -8.32
C LEU A 166 2.21 -12.12 -8.62
N VAL A 167 1.30 -11.37 -8.00
CA VAL A 167 -0.15 -11.53 -8.17
C VAL A 167 -0.70 -10.32 -8.93
N LEU A 168 -1.00 -10.50 -10.23
CA LEU A 168 -1.61 -9.50 -11.10
C LEU A 168 -3.13 -9.43 -10.98
#